data_a509e26991fc5511673671674d513e3d
#
_entry.id   a509e26991fc5511673671674d513e3d
#
_cell.length_a   1.000
_cell.length_b   1.000
_cell.length_c   1.000
_cell.angle_alpha   90.00
_cell.angle_beta   90.00
_cell.angle_gamma   90.00
#
_symmetry.space_group_name_H-M   'P 1'
#
loop_
_entity.id
_entity.type
_entity.pdbx_description
1 polymer ?
#
loop_
_entity_poly.entity_id
_entity_poly.type
_entity_poly.pdbx_seq_one_letter_code
_entity_poly.pdbx_strand_id
1 'polypeptide(L)'
;MTTVSAPIDATQTPAWAALQKHHDELVANGISLKDWFAADPERVSKLSFDVAGLHFDLSKNLVTDETIKLLVDLARELHIEERRDAMFAGEHINTTEDRAVLHTALRRPASEAGTLVVDGQDVVADVHEVLDRMYAFAERVRSGEWKGVSGKRIEHVLSIGIGGSDLGPVMVYEALKPYADAGIDCTYVSNIDPNDMAEKVRGLDPETTLVIVVSKTFTTLETLTNAREAKTWMLESLRAAGAIDGTPEQDAEAIRRHFVAVSTALDLVADFGIDPENAFGFWNWVGGRYSVDSAVGLSLIVALGPERFQAFLEGFHAIDRAFVETPLEENVVALMGLLNVWYVNFFGAESHAVLPYNQYLHRFPAYLQQLTMESNGKHVRWDGSPITTATGEIFWGEPGTNGQHAFYQLIHQGTRMVPADFIAFVNTPNPVCDDGQDVHELFLGNFLAQTKALAFGKTADEVRAEGTAEWMVPARVFEGNRPTTSIFGVDLTPEALGSLIALYEHITFVEGVVWGIDSYDQWGVELGKQLARQITPAFHDDEALDTQDASTKALIEFYRANRR
;
A
#
# COMPACT_ATOMS: atom_id res chain seq x y z
N MET A 1 -5.58 28.94 -13.69
CA MET A 1 -5.97 27.57 -14.09
C MET A 1 -4.99 27.15 -15.16
N THR A 2 -3.95 26.44 -14.80
CA THR A 2 -3.14 25.69 -15.77
C THR A 2 -4.07 24.62 -16.34
N THR A 3 -4.33 24.66 -17.63
CA THR A 3 -5.15 23.63 -18.29
C THR A 3 -4.34 22.33 -18.28
N VAL A 4 -4.72 21.41 -17.40
CA VAL A 4 -4.23 20.04 -17.47
C VAL A 4 -4.44 19.55 -18.90
N SER A 5 -3.41 19.04 -19.55
CA SER A 5 -3.50 18.52 -20.92
C SER A 5 -4.55 17.40 -20.99
N ALA A 6 -5.32 17.36 -22.09
CA ALA A 6 -6.25 16.24 -22.30
C ALA A 6 -5.48 14.89 -22.30
N PRO A 7 -6.10 13.80 -21.82
CA PRO A 7 -5.48 12.49 -21.84
C PRO A 7 -5.28 12.03 -23.28
N ILE A 8 -4.13 11.41 -23.54
CA ILE A 8 -3.87 10.77 -24.84
C ILE A 8 -4.44 9.35 -24.76
N ASP A 9 -5.18 8.95 -25.79
CA ASP A 9 -5.59 7.55 -25.92
C ASP A 9 -4.39 6.71 -26.36
N ALA A 10 -3.81 5.95 -25.46
CA ALA A 10 -2.65 5.12 -25.71
C ALA A 10 -2.84 4.19 -26.94
N THR A 11 -4.06 3.68 -27.15
CA THR A 11 -4.37 2.77 -28.28
C THR A 11 -4.28 3.44 -29.64
N GLN A 12 -4.26 4.76 -29.71
CA GLN A 12 -4.16 5.54 -30.94
C GLN A 12 -2.72 5.96 -31.25
N THR A 13 -1.77 5.60 -30.38
CA THR A 13 -0.35 5.95 -30.58
C THR A 13 0.36 4.96 -31.50
N PRO A 14 1.35 5.43 -32.29
CA PRO A 14 2.24 4.54 -33.06
C PRO A 14 2.96 3.51 -32.18
N ALA A 15 3.42 3.89 -31.00
CA ALA A 15 4.12 2.99 -30.08
C ALA A 15 3.23 1.85 -29.59
N TRP A 16 1.95 2.11 -29.26
CA TRP A 16 1.00 1.04 -28.92
C TRP A 16 0.81 0.05 -30.08
N ALA A 17 0.63 0.54 -31.29
CA ALA A 17 0.48 -0.31 -32.45
C ALA A 17 1.76 -1.14 -32.73
N ALA A 18 2.93 -0.57 -32.49
CA ALA A 18 4.21 -1.25 -32.59
C ALA A 18 4.37 -2.33 -31.50
N LEU A 19 3.97 -2.06 -30.26
CA LEU A 19 3.95 -3.04 -29.17
C LEU A 19 3.00 -4.19 -29.47
N GLN A 20 1.80 -3.92 -29.97
CA GLN A 20 0.86 -4.98 -30.36
C GLN A 20 1.45 -5.89 -31.44
N LYS A 21 2.02 -5.30 -32.46
CA LYS A 21 2.70 -6.08 -33.53
C LYS A 21 3.87 -6.91 -32.98
N HIS A 22 4.69 -6.31 -32.12
CA HIS A 22 5.80 -6.98 -31.47
C HIS A 22 5.34 -8.15 -30.59
N HIS A 23 4.30 -7.97 -29.80
CA HIS A 23 3.67 -9.02 -29.00
C HIS A 23 3.23 -10.19 -29.89
N ASP A 24 2.50 -9.90 -30.99
CA ASP A 24 2.00 -10.93 -31.91
C ASP A 24 3.15 -11.71 -32.56
N GLU A 25 4.23 -11.03 -32.90
CA GLU A 25 5.46 -11.65 -33.45
C GLU A 25 6.16 -12.54 -32.40
N LEU A 26 6.26 -12.09 -31.12
CA LEU A 26 6.83 -12.90 -30.04
C LEU A 26 6.01 -14.16 -29.80
N VAL A 27 4.68 -14.05 -29.76
CA VAL A 27 3.77 -15.18 -29.55
C VAL A 27 3.87 -16.16 -30.75
N ALA A 28 3.87 -15.65 -31.98
CA ALA A 28 3.96 -16.48 -33.18
C ALA A 28 5.30 -17.24 -33.31
N ASN A 29 6.39 -16.64 -32.84
CA ASN A 29 7.72 -17.25 -32.85
C ASN A 29 7.96 -18.20 -31.66
N GLY A 30 7.08 -18.19 -30.67
CA GLY A 30 7.21 -18.95 -29.43
C GLY A 30 8.10 -18.23 -28.41
N ILE A 31 7.50 -17.87 -27.28
CA ILE A 31 8.21 -17.24 -26.16
C ILE A 31 8.98 -18.31 -25.37
N SER A 32 10.30 -18.11 -25.20
CA SER A 32 11.15 -19.02 -24.43
C SER A 32 12.22 -18.23 -23.68
N LEU A 33 11.98 -18.01 -22.37
CA LEU A 33 12.99 -17.42 -21.50
C LEU A 33 14.28 -18.26 -21.50
N LYS A 34 14.17 -19.59 -21.52
CA LYS A 34 15.32 -20.48 -21.58
C LYS A 34 16.23 -20.19 -22.78
N ASP A 35 15.62 -19.99 -23.98
CA ASP A 35 16.36 -19.69 -25.21
C ASP A 35 16.90 -18.25 -25.18
N TRP A 36 16.16 -17.30 -24.67
CA TRP A 36 16.61 -15.91 -24.55
C TRP A 36 17.81 -15.77 -23.61
N PHE A 37 17.82 -16.48 -22.47
CA PHE A 37 18.99 -16.52 -21.59
C PHE A 37 20.20 -17.20 -22.23
N ALA A 38 19.97 -18.23 -23.07
CA ALA A 38 21.05 -18.89 -23.80
C ALA A 38 21.62 -18.03 -24.93
N ALA A 39 20.77 -17.24 -25.60
CA ALA A 39 21.15 -16.39 -26.71
C ALA A 39 21.84 -15.08 -26.33
N ASP A 40 21.47 -14.51 -25.15
CA ASP A 40 22.03 -13.24 -24.66
C ASP A 40 22.66 -13.42 -23.28
N PRO A 41 23.99 -13.61 -23.19
CA PRO A 41 24.72 -13.68 -21.94
C PRO A 41 24.67 -12.40 -21.09
N GLU A 42 24.38 -11.25 -21.70
CA GLU A 42 24.29 -9.95 -21.04
C GLU A 42 22.88 -9.63 -20.55
N ARG A 43 21.89 -10.50 -20.80
CA ARG A 43 20.49 -10.27 -20.45
C ARG A 43 20.30 -9.85 -18.97
N VAL A 44 20.97 -10.54 -18.05
CA VAL A 44 20.87 -10.22 -16.63
C VAL A 44 21.42 -8.82 -16.36
N SER A 45 22.62 -8.50 -16.84
CA SER A 45 23.24 -7.18 -16.60
C SER A 45 22.47 -6.02 -17.23
N LYS A 46 21.79 -6.25 -18.37
CA LYS A 46 20.94 -5.24 -19.03
C LYS A 46 19.62 -4.97 -18.28
N LEU A 47 19.11 -5.98 -17.56
CA LEU A 47 17.80 -5.95 -16.92
C LEU A 47 17.90 -6.00 -15.39
N SER A 48 19.07 -5.69 -14.84
CA SER A 48 19.29 -5.52 -13.40
C SER A 48 19.64 -4.08 -13.06
N PHE A 49 19.06 -3.60 -11.94
CA PHE A 49 19.20 -2.22 -11.49
C PHE A 49 19.44 -2.16 -9.99
N ASP A 50 20.28 -1.23 -9.54
CA ASP A 50 20.51 -0.94 -8.13
C ASP A 50 20.03 0.47 -7.83
N VAL A 51 18.94 0.59 -7.06
CA VAL A 51 18.29 1.89 -6.78
C VAL A 51 17.84 1.92 -5.33
N ALA A 52 18.16 3.00 -4.62
CA ALA A 52 17.69 3.28 -3.26
C ALA A 52 17.88 2.10 -2.28
N GLY A 53 19.02 1.39 -2.38
CA GLY A 53 19.36 0.26 -1.52
C GLY A 53 18.67 -1.06 -1.89
N LEU A 54 17.94 -1.10 -2.99
CA LEU A 54 17.29 -2.29 -3.52
C LEU A 54 17.92 -2.71 -4.84
N HIS A 55 18.07 -4.02 -5.02
CA HIS A 55 18.50 -4.65 -6.26
C HIS A 55 17.29 -5.25 -6.99
N PHE A 56 17.12 -4.89 -8.25
CA PHE A 56 16.02 -5.33 -9.11
C PHE A 56 16.56 -6.25 -10.21
N ASP A 57 15.96 -7.41 -10.37
CA ASP A 57 16.20 -8.31 -11.51
C ASP A 57 14.90 -8.49 -12.31
N LEU A 58 14.83 -7.82 -13.47
CA LEU A 58 13.75 -7.91 -14.44
C LEU A 58 14.01 -8.96 -15.53
N SER A 59 15.14 -9.67 -15.47
CA SER A 59 15.58 -10.56 -16.54
C SER A 59 14.65 -11.74 -16.82
N LYS A 60 13.81 -12.12 -15.83
CA LYS A 60 12.82 -13.19 -15.98
C LYS A 60 11.45 -12.70 -16.44
N ASN A 61 11.33 -11.45 -16.89
CA ASN A 61 10.16 -10.93 -17.57
C ASN A 61 10.14 -11.31 -19.05
N LEU A 62 8.93 -11.34 -19.65
CA LEU A 62 8.74 -11.69 -21.06
C LEU A 62 9.02 -10.49 -21.97
N VAL A 63 10.24 -9.99 -21.93
CA VAL A 63 10.69 -8.81 -22.67
C VAL A 63 12.02 -9.08 -23.38
N THR A 64 12.22 -8.38 -24.49
CA THR A 64 13.48 -8.27 -25.22
C THR A 64 13.95 -6.81 -25.20
N ASP A 65 15.16 -6.52 -25.70
CA ASP A 65 15.65 -5.15 -25.86
C ASP A 65 14.67 -4.28 -26.67
N GLU A 66 14.05 -4.87 -27.70
CA GLU A 66 13.03 -4.18 -28.53
C GLU A 66 11.75 -3.93 -27.73
N THR A 67 11.32 -4.84 -26.84
CA THR A 67 10.16 -4.62 -25.96
C THR A 67 10.40 -3.41 -25.06
N ILE A 68 11.56 -3.35 -24.41
CA ILE A 68 11.92 -2.22 -23.51
C ILE A 68 11.91 -0.91 -24.29
N LYS A 69 12.54 -0.89 -25.48
CA LYS A 69 12.56 0.29 -26.34
C LYS A 69 11.16 0.75 -26.70
N LEU A 70 10.26 -0.14 -27.10
CA LEU A 70 8.89 0.20 -27.49
C LEU A 70 8.04 0.68 -26.30
N LEU A 71 8.26 0.12 -25.11
CA LEU A 71 7.62 0.60 -23.86
C LEU A 71 8.08 2.01 -23.51
N VAL A 72 9.37 2.31 -23.67
CA VAL A 72 9.91 3.66 -23.46
C VAL A 72 9.38 4.62 -24.54
N ASP A 73 9.29 4.19 -25.80
CA ASP A 73 8.69 5.00 -26.86
C ASP A 73 7.22 5.33 -26.54
N LEU A 74 6.46 4.36 -26.01
CA LEU A 74 5.07 4.60 -25.53
C LEU A 74 5.05 5.62 -24.38
N ALA A 75 5.93 5.49 -23.41
CA ALA A 75 6.03 6.42 -22.28
C ALA A 75 6.25 7.86 -22.76
N ARG A 76 7.11 8.07 -23.76
CA ARG A 76 7.38 9.37 -24.37
C ARG A 76 6.20 9.91 -25.16
N GLU A 77 5.53 9.08 -25.96
CA GLU A 77 4.33 9.49 -26.70
C GLU A 77 3.18 9.89 -25.78
N LEU A 78 3.13 9.33 -24.56
CA LEU A 78 2.13 9.64 -23.55
C LEU A 78 2.55 10.73 -22.56
N HIS A 79 3.73 11.33 -22.74
CA HIS A 79 4.25 12.41 -21.93
C HIS A 79 4.34 12.07 -20.43
N ILE A 80 4.79 10.86 -20.08
CA ILE A 80 4.90 10.42 -18.68
C ILE A 80 5.81 11.34 -17.87
N GLU A 81 6.94 11.79 -18.45
CA GLU A 81 7.90 12.65 -17.77
C GLU A 81 7.29 14.03 -17.46
N GLU A 82 6.58 14.63 -18.42
CA GLU A 82 5.91 15.91 -18.22
C GLU A 82 4.79 15.82 -17.17
N ARG A 83 4.04 14.70 -17.16
CA ARG A 83 3.00 14.48 -16.15
C ARG A 83 3.59 14.24 -14.77
N ARG A 84 4.72 13.51 -14.69
CA ARG A 84 5.52 13.36 -13.45
C ARG A 84 5.98 14.72 -12.93
N ASP A 85 6.59 15.51 -13.79
CA ASP A 85 7.12 16.83 -13.42
C ASP A 85 6.00 17.77 -12.95
N ALA A 86 4.81 17.71 -13.58
CA ALA A 86 3.61 18.42 -13.15
C ALA A 86 3.17 17.98 -11.73
N MET A 87 3.19 16.68 -11.43
CA MET A 87 2.91 16.16 -10.08
C MET A 87 3.88 16.72 -9.04
N PHE A 88 5.18 16.62 -9.29
CA PHE A 88 6.22 17.11 -8.38
C PHE A 88 6.24 18.64 -8.22
N ALA A 89 5.74 19.37 -9.24
CA ALA A 89 5.57 20.81 -9.20
C ALA A 89 4.28 21.27 -8.47
N GLY A 90 3.41 20.33 -8.10
CA GLY A 90 2.15 20.62 -7.41
C GLY A 90 1.05 21.15 -8.33
N GLU A 91 1.09 20.82 -9.62
CA GLU A 91 -0.04 21.08 -10.49
C GLU A 91 -1.26 20.23 -10.09
N HIS A 92 -2.48 20.71 -10.34
CA HIS A 92 -3.72 20.03 -9.96
C HIS A 92 -4.00 18.85 -10.90
N ILE A 93 -3.20 17.79 -10.79
CA ILE A 93 -3.34 16.59 -11.62
C ILE A 93 -4.48 15.66 -11.20
N ASN A 94 -5.00 15.78 -9.96
CA ASN A 94 -6.28 15.20 -9.58
C ASN A 94 -7.39 16.14 -10.11
N THR A 95 -7.83 15.86 -11.31
CA THR A 95 -8.71 16.77 -12.07
C THR A 95 -10.15 16.76 -11.59
N THR A 96 -10.64 15.64 -11.11
CA THR A 96 -12.04 15.48 -10.67
C THR A 96 -12.33 16.14 -9.34
N GLU A 97 -11.31 16.39 -8.52
CA GLU A 97 -11.40 17.08 -7.24
C GLU A 97 -10.71 18.46 -7.26
N ASP A 98 -10.08 18.87 -8.39
CA ASP A 98 -9.29 20.09 -8.55
C ASP A 98 -8.23 20.26 -7.44
N ARG A 99 -7.35 19.26 -7.30
CA ARG A 99 -6.32 19.22 -6.25
C ARG A 99 -4.95 18.90 -6.81
N ALA A 100 -3.93 19.48 -6.18
CA ALA A 100 -2.56 18.99 -6.31
C ALA A 100 -2.44 17.58 -5.73
N VAL A 101 -1.42 16.85 -6.18
CA VAL A 101 -1.04 15.53 -5.68
C VAL A 101 0.39 15.61 -5.21
N LEU A 102 0.58 15.75 -3.91
CA LEU A 102 1.88 16.11 -3.32
C LEU A 102 2.29 15.21 -2.15
N HIS A 103 1.88 13.93 -2.17
CA HIS A 103 2.44 12.98 -1.21
C HIS A 103 3.98 12.96 -1.26
N THR A 104 4.59 13.25 -2.41
CA THR A 104 6.05 13.40 -2.56
C THR A 104 6.64 14.55 -1.75
N ALA A 105 5.86 15.59 -1.40
CA ALA A 105 6.33 16.68 -0.56
C ALA A 105 6.50 16.29 0.92
N LEU A 106 5.80 15.23 1.37
CA LEU A 106 5.88 14.74 2.76
C LEU A 106 7.28 14.27 3.16
N ARG A 107 8.11 13.87 2.19
CA ARG A 107 9.45 13.28 2.38
C ARG A 107 10.58 14.14 1.82
N ARG A 108 10.29 15.38 1.39
CA ARG A 108 11.33 16.33 0.98
C ARG A 108 12.12 16.84 2.19
N PRO A 109 13.44 17.00 2.06
CA PRO A 109 14.26 17.47 3.18
C PRO A 109 13.91 18.92 3.58
N ALA A 110 14.05 19.25 4.86
CA ALA A 110 13.77 20.60 5.40
C ALA A 110 14.57 21.72 4.69
N SER A 111 15.73 21.37 4.13
CA SER A 111 16.56 22.32 3.37
C SER A 111 15.90 22.82 2.08
N GLU A 112 14.84 22.17 1.64
CA GLU A 112 14.05 22.54 0.46
C GLU A 112 12.85 23.45 0.80
N ALA A 113 12.66 23.86 2.05
CA ALA A 113 11.67 24.87 2.42
C ALA A 113 11.83 26.13 1.55
N GLY A 114 10.72 26.68 1.07
CA GLY A 114 10.68 27.81 0.13
C GLY A 114 10.85 27.44 -1.35
N THR A 115 11.10 26.17 -1.68
CA THR A 115 11.29 25.75 -3.08
C THR A 115 10.00 25.28 -3.76
N LEU A 116 8.97 24.91 -2.99
CA LEU A 116 7.69 24.44 -3.50
C LEU A 116 6.53 25.20 -2.85
N VAL A 117 5.97 26.14 -3.61
CA VAL A 117 4.82 26.94 -3.17
C VAL A 117 3.60 26.57 -4.02
N VAL A 118 2.57 26.01 -3.41
CA VAL A 118 1.33 25.57 -4.07
C VAL A 118 0.15 26.25 -3.37
N ASP A 119 -0.75 26.86 -4.15
CA ASP A 119 -1.92 27.60 -3.65
C ASP A 119 -1.56 28.67 -2.59
N GLY A 120 -0.37 29.23 -2.69
CA GLY A 120 0.15 30.24 -1.76
C GLY A 120 0.75 29.71 -0.46
N GLN A 121 0.87 28.37 -0.31
CA GLN A 121 1.48 27.71 0.83
C GLN A 121 2.88 27.19 0.48
N ASP A 122 3.85 27.37 1.37
CA ASP A 122 5.13 26.67 1.32
C ASP A 122 4.94 25.27 1.88
N VAL A 123 4.64 24.31 0.98
CA VAL A 123 4.27 22.95 1.37
C VAL A 123 5.36 22.23 2.15
N VAL A 124 6.63 22.47 1.86
CA VAL A 124 7.75 21.81 2.56
C VAL A 124 7.88 22.36 3.98
N ALA A 125 7.80 23.67 4.15
CA ALA A 125 7.84 24.29 5.49
C ALA A 125 6.66 23.80 6.36
N ASP A 126 5.45 23.77 5.80
CA ASP A 126 4.26 23.31 6.51
C ASP A 126 4.38 21.84 6.95
N VAL A 127 4.93 20.97 6.09
CA VAL A 127 5.20 19.56 6.42
C VAL A 127 6.13 19.44 7.61
N HIS A 128 7.26 20.16 7.60
CA HIS A 128 8.25 20.10 8.68
C HIS A 128 7.72 20.69 10.00
N GLU A 129 6.85 21.71 9.96
CA GLU A 129 6.19 22.21 11.17
C GLU A 129 5.35 21.12 11.84
N VAL A 130 4.58 20.35 11.06
CA VAL A 130 3.77 19.24 11.59
C VAL A 130 4.65 18.08 12.07
N LEU A 131 5.71 17.73 11.32
CA LEU A 131 6.68 16.70 11.71
C LEU A 131 7.36 17.03 13.03
N ASP A 132 7.84 18.26 13.21
CA ASP A 132 8.49 18.71 14.46
C ASP A 132 7.56 18.60 15.66
N ARG A 133 6.28 18.96 15.49
CA ARG A 133 5.26 18.80 16.55
C ARG A 133 5.01 17.32 16.88
N MET A 134 4.94 16.45 15.86
CA MET A 134 4.77 15.01 16.06
C MET A 134 5.99 14.39 16.74
N TYR A 135 7.19 14.78 16.34
CA TYR A 135 8.43 14.31 16.94
C TYR A 135 8.50 14.71 18.41
N ALA A 136 8.23 15.98 18.73
CA ALA A 136 8.18 16.45 20.10
C ALA A 136 7.15 15.71 20.96
N PHE A 137 5.96 15.44 20.42
CA PHE A 137 4.93 14.66 21.10
C PHE A 137 5.40 13.22 21.34
N ALA A 138 5.90 12.55 20.31
CA ALA A 138 6.38 11.17 20.40
C ALA A 138 7.50 11.02 21.45
N GLU A 139 8.46 11.93 21.47
CA GLU A 139 9.52 11.95 22.49
C GLU A 139 8.98 12.07 23.93
N ARG A 140 7.97 12.90 24.15
CA ARG A 140 7.31 13.00 25.47
C ARG A 140 6.63 11.68 25.87
N VAL A 141 6.02 10.98 24.93
CA VAL A 141 5.41 9.66 25.18
C VAL A 141 6.50 8.61 25.46
N ARG A 142 7.51 8.53 24.60
CA ARG A 142 8.60 7.55 24.66
C ARG A 142 9.46 7.71 25.93
N SER A 143 9.76 8.95 26.32
CA SER A 143 10.52 9.23 27.56
C SER A 143 9.71 8.97 28.84
N GLY A 144 8.37 8.85 28.74
CA GLY A 144 7.48 8.77 29.90
C GLY A 144 7.20 10.13 30.56
N GLU A 145 7.49 11.24 29.91
CA GLU A 145 7.04 12.57 30.32
C GLU A 145 5.52 12.69 30.14
N TRP A 146 4.99 12.22 28.99
CA TRP A 146 3.55 12.06 28.80
C TRP A 146 3.08 10.81 29.52
N LYS A 147 2.07 10.96 30.36
CA LYS A 147 1.55 9.90 31.23
C LYS A 147 0.04 9.83 31.15
N GLY A 148 -0.51 8.65 31.39
CA GLY A 148 -1.93 8.45 31.62
C GLY A 148 -2.43 9.20 32.86
N VAL A 149 -3.73 9.23 33.07
CA VAL A 149 -4.39 9.97 34.17
C VAL A 149 -3.93 9.48 35.54
N SER A 150 -3.57 8.22 35.69
CA SER A 150 -3.03 7.63 36.91
C SER A 150 -1.55 7.95 37.18
N GLY A 151 -0.88 8.64 36.27
CA GLY A 151 0.55 8.92 36.33
C GLY A 151 1.46 7.80 35.84
N LYS A 152 0.93 6.68 35.34
CA LYS A 152 1.71 5.62 34.68
C LYS A 152 2.18 6.08 33.29
N ARG A 153 3.34 5.57 32.85
CA ARG A 153 3.81 5.79 31.47
C ARG A 153 2.91 5.07 30.47
N ILE A 154 2.89 5.55 29.25
CA ILE A 154 2.24 4.84 28.15
C ILE A 154 3.11 3.66 27.70
N GLU A 155 2.48 2.51 27.55
CA GLU A 155 3.09 1.25 27.10
C GLU A 155 2.35 0.66 25.90
N HIS A 156 1.19 1.22 25.58
CA HIS A 156 0.39 0.76 24.46
C HIS A 156 -0.27 1.91 23.70
N VAL A 157 -0.28 1.82 22.36
CA VAL A 157 -1.03 2.71 21.47
C VAL A 157 -2.16 1.93 20.82
N LEU A 158 -3.38 2.41 20.95
CA LEU A 158 -4.57 1.94 20.23
C LEU A 158 -4.88 2.95 19.13
N SER A 159 -4.52 2.64 17.88
CA SER A 159 -4.77 3.50 16.72
C SER A 159 -6.08 3.12 16.05
N ILE A 160 -6.98 4.08 15.88
CA ILE A 160 -8.33 3.88 15.32
C ILE A 160 -8.44 4.67 14.02
N GLY A 161 -8.54 3.95 12.91
CA GLY A 161 -8.64 4.52 11.56
C GLY A 161 -9.24 3.51 10.61
N ILE A 162 -9.52 3.88 9.37
CA ILE A 162 -9.98 2.96 8.33
C ILE A 162 -9.37 3.33 6.97
N GLY A 163 -9.24 2.36 6.07
CA GLY A 163 -8.64 2.55 4.75
C GLY A 163 -7.20 3.05 4.86
N GLY A 164 -6.87 4.18 4.24
CA GLY A 164 -5.52 4.75 4.28
C GLY A 164 -5.05 5.17 5.69
N SER A 165 -5.98 5.41 6.61
CA SER A 165 -5.67 5.71 8.02
C SER A 165 -5.34 4.46 8.86
N ASP A 166 -5.48 3.25 8.30
CA ASP A 166 -5.21 1.97 8.95
C ASP A 166 -4.17 1.14 8.20
N LEU A 167 -4.41 0.87 6.89
CA LEU A 167 -3.62 -0.10 6.13
C LEU A 167 -2.13 0.24 6.07
N GLY A 168 -1.79 1.52 5.84
CA GLY A 168 -0.39 1.97 5.87
C GLY A 168 0.24 1.81 7.24
N PRO A 169 -0.30 2.43 8.30
CA PRO A 169 0.23 2.31 9.65
C PRO A 169 0.38 0.87 10.16
N VAL A 170 -0.62 0.00 10.00
CA VAL A 170 -0.50 -1.40 10.45
C VAL A 170 0.55 -2.17 9.66
N MET A 171 0.63 -1.95 8.35
CA MET A 171 1.63 -2.61 7.50
C MET A 171 3.05 -2.20 7.91
N VAL A 172 3.30 -0.90 8.08
CA VAL A 172 4.62 -0.38 8.46
C VAL A 172 5.00 -0.82 9.88
N TYR A 173 4.06 -0.80 10.83
CA TYR A 173 4.32 -1.27 12.19
C TYR A 173 4.72 -2.75 12.22
N GLU A 174 3.97 -3.62 11.50
CA GLU A 174 4.31 -5.05 11.42
C GLU A 174 5.66 -5.27 10.71
N ALA A 175 5.94 -4.51 9.65
CA ALA A 175 7.20 -4.62 8.92
C ALA A 175 8.41 -4.18 9.76
N LEU A 176 8.27 -3.13 10.54
CA LEU A 176 9.36 -2.52 11.31
C LEU A 176 9.32 -2.86 12.81
N LYS A 177 8.49 -3.82 13.22
CA LYS A 177 8.37 -4.25 14.61
C LYS A 177 9.71 -4.57 15.30
N PRO A 178 10.72 -5.17 14.64
CA PRO A 178 12.03 -5.37 15.24
C PRO A 178 12.75 -4.08 15.65
N TYR A 179 12.34 -2.93 15.13
CA TYR A 179 12.89 -1.63 15.44
C TYR A 179 12.13 -0.86 16.53
N ALA A 180 10.99 -1.38 17.00
CA ALA A 180 10.23 -0.79 18.12
C ALA A 180 10.94 -1.06 19.45
N ASP A 181 11.61 -0.05 20.00
CA ASP A 181 12.55 -0.20 21.12
C ASP A 181 12.13 0.51 22.42
N ALA A 182 11.05 1.29 22.40
CA ALA A 182 10.62 2.05 23.58
C ALA A 182 9.77 1.23 24.57
N GLY A 183 9.47 -0.03 24.28
CA GLY A 183 8.53 -0.84 25.06
C GLY A 183 7.09 -0.33 24.92
N ILE A 184 6.75 0.19 23.74
CA ILE A 184 5.41 0.67 23.38
C ILE A 184 4.92 -0.19 22.23
N ASP A 185 3.88 -0.98 22.47
CA ASP A 185 3.22 -1.78 21.44
C ASP A 185 2.07 -1.01 20.78
N CYS A 186 1.79 -1.29 19.49
CA CYS A 186 0.67 -0.71 18.78
C CYS A 186 -0.35 -1.77 18.39
N THR A 187 -1.63 -1.43 18.56
CA THR A 187 -2.78 -2.19 18.06
C THR A 187 -3.63 -1.26 17.19
N TYR A 188 -4.20 -1.82 16.11
CA TYR A 188 -4.96 -1.06 15.13
C TYR A 188 -6.39 -1.57 15.05
N VAL A 189 -7.37 -0.66 15.13
CA VAL A 189 -8.81 -0.94 15.02
C VAL A 189 -9.36 -0.19 13.81
N SER A 190 -9.96 -0.92 12.89
CA SER A 190 -10.46 -0.35 11.64
C SER A 190 -11.91 -0.71 11.33
N ASN A 191 -12.31 -1.97 11.56
CA ASN A 191 -13.63 -2.43 11.20
C ASN A 191 -14.69 -1.92 12.20
N ILE A 192 -15.86 -1.54 11.68
CA ILE A 192 -17.03 -1.20 12.50
C ILE A 192 -17.71 -2.44 13.11
N ASP A 193 -17.31 -3.66 12.71
CA ASP A 193 -17.72 -4.88 13.41
C ASP A 193 -17.28 -4.80 14.87
N PRO A 194 -18.22 -4.87 15.85
CA PRO A 194 -17.88 -4.74 17.28
C PRO A 194 -16.86 -5.78 17.76
N ASN A 195 -16.70 -6.90 17.05
CA ASN A 195 -15.68 -7.89 17.38
C ASN A 195 -14.25 -7.35 17.21
N ASP A 196 -14.01 -6.44 16.26
CA ASP A 196 -12.66 -5.88 16.05
C ASP A 196 -12.20 -5.11 17.28
N MET A 197 -13.01 -4.17 17.77
CA MET A 197 -12.70 -3.40 18.97
C MET A 197 -12.61 -4.32 20.20
N ALA A 198 -13.59 -5.21 20.41
CA ALA A 198 -13.68 -6.08 21.58
C ALA A 198 -12.45 -7.00 21.73
N GLU A 199 -11.96 -7.59 20.62
CA GLU A 199 -10.78 -8.44 20.64
C GLU A 199 -9.48 -7.63 20.82
N LYS A 200 -9.41 -6.45 20.26
CA LYS A 200 -8.19 -5.61 20.28
C LYS A 200 -7.94 -4.97 21.65
N VAL A 201 -8.97 -4.62 22.41
CA VAL A 201 -8.81 -4.07 23.76
C VAL A 201 -8.68 -5.16 24.84
N ARG A 202 -8.90 -6.43 24.48
CA ARG A 202 -8.80 -7.53 25.44
C ARG A 202 -7.38 -7.65 25.98
N GLY A 203 -7.24 -7.44 27.29
CA GLY A 203 -5.96 -7.52 28.00
C GLY A 203 -5.12 -6.25 27.98
N LEU A 204 -5.58 -5.16 27.37
CA LEU A 204 -4.91 -3.87 27.49
C LEU A 204 -5.14 -3.27 28.89
N ASP A 205 -4.09 -2.68 29.47
CA ASP A 205 -4.20 -1.85 30.68
C ASP A 205 -4.63 -0.44 30.28
N PRO A 206 -5.86 0.01 30.67
CA PRO A 206 -6.35 1.34 30.32
C PRO A 206 -5.48 2.47 30.88
N GLU A 207 -4.80 2.24 32.02
CA GLU A 207 -3.95 3.24 32.65
C GLU A 207 -2.66 3.54 31.85
N THR A 208 -2.26 2.62 30.96
CA THR A 208 -1.03 2.72 30.14
C THR A 208 -1.33 2.80 28.62
N THR A 209 -2.61 2.90 28.23
CA THR A 209 -3.02 2.94 26.83
C THR A 209 -3.26 4.37 26.35
N LEU A 210 -2.66 4.74 25.21
CA LEU A 210 -2.92 5.96 24.44
C LEU A 210 -3.76 5.62 23.21
N VAL A 211 -4.87 6.32 22.99
CA VAL A 211 -5.74 6.16 21.82
C VAL A 211 -5.44 7.27 20.80
N ILE A 212 -5.15 6.90 19.58
CA ILE A 212 -4.97 7.83 18.45
C ILE A 212 -6.16 7.69 17.52
N VAL A 213 -6.98 8.74 17.38
CA VAL A 213 -8.14 8.76 16.48
C VAL A 213 -7.73 9.38 15.15
N VAL A 214 -7.67 8.57 14.09
CA VAL A 214 -7.16 8.98 12.78
C VAL A 214 -8.32 9.18 11.80
N SER A 215 -8.75 10.43 11.63
CA SER A 215 -9.81 10.80 10.69
C SER A 215 -9.66 12.25 10.24
N LYS A 216 -9.28 12.47 8.97
CA LYS A 216 -9.01 13.82 8.42
C LYS A 216 -10.14 14.82 8.70
N THR A 217 -11.38 14.42 8.43
CA THR A 217 -12.59 15.25 8.59
C THR A 217 -13.27 15.06 9.93
N PHE A 218 -12.84 14.10 10.74
CA PHE A 218 -13.44 13.70 12.00
C PHE A 218 -14.95 13.36 11.89
N THR A 219 -15.36 12.81 10.73
CA THR A 219 -16.75 12.46 10.40
C THR A 219 -16.91 11.04 9.88
N THR A 220 -15.82 10.29 9.70
CA THR A 220 -15.85 8.92 9.18
C THR A 220 -16.63 8.03 10.15
N LEU A 221 -17.70 7.41 9.68
CA LEU A 221 -18.65 6.66 10.51
C LEU A 221 -17.96 5.57 11.34
N GLU A 222 -17.17 4.72 10.69
CA GLU A 222 -16.46 3.59 11.30
C GLU A 222 -15.50 4.07 12.38
N THR A 223 -14.64 5.02 12.03
CA THR A 223 -13.63 5.57 12.95
C THR A 223 -14.28 6.22 14.16
N LEU A 224 -15.31 7.06 13.97
CA LEU A 224 -15.96 7.76 15.09
C LEU A 224 -16.81 6.81 15.95
N THR A 225 -17.36 5.74 15.38
CA THR A 225 -18.06 4.72 16.15
C THR A 225 -17.09 3.97 17.06
N ASN A 226 -15.98 3.46 16.49
CA ASN A 226 -14.93 2.79 17.26
C ASN A 226 -14.27 3.74 18.29
N ALA A 227 -14.07 5.01 17.94
CA ALA A 227 -13.53 5.99 18.89
C ALA A 227 -14.46 6.25 20.10
N ARG A 228 -15.78 6.30 19.89
CA ARG A 228 -16.76 6.40 20.99
C ARG A 228 -16.78 5.14 21.85
N GLU A 229 -16.67 3.96 21.24
CA GLU A 229 -16.55 2.70 21.96
C GLU A 229 -15.26 2.64 22.78
N ALA A 230 -14.13 3.03 22.20
CA ALA A 230 -12.85 3.15 22.89
C ALA A 230 -12.93 4.14 24.08
N LYS A 231 -13.62 5.27 23.91
CA LYS A 231 -13.84 6.25 24.99
C LYS A 231 -14.65 5.64 26.13
N THR A 232 -15.71 4.91 25.82
CA THR A 232 -16.54 4.21 26.82
C THR A 232 -15.71 3.16 27.56
N TRP A 233 -15.02 2.28 26.82
CA TRP A 233 -14.13 1.27 27.38
C TRP A 233 -13.07 1.89 28.30
N MET A 234 -12.42 2.95 27.87
CA MET A 234 -11.37 3.63 28.63
C MET A 234 -11.91 4.16 29.95
N LEU A 235 -13.00 4.94 29.92
CA LEU A 235 -13.57 5.53 31.12
C LEU A 235 -14.11 4.48 32.12
N GLU A 236 -14.82 3.46 31.65
CA GLU A 236 -15.32 2.38 32.48
C GLU A 236 -14.19 1.57 33.12
N SER A 237 -13.15 1.26 32.35
CA SER A 237 -12.00 0.50 32.82
C SER A 237 -11.15 1.28 33.82
N LEU A 238 -10.93 2.60 33.61
CA LEU A 238 -10.22 3.47 34.56
C LEU A 238 -10.99 3.63 35.86
N ARG A 239 -12.33 3.71 35.83
CA ARG A 239 -13.17 3.70 37.02
C ARG A 239 -13.08 2.37 37.78
N ALA A 240 -13.14 1.26 37.05
CA ALA A 240 -13.01 -0.07 37.65
C ALA A 240 -11.63 -0.30 38.28
N ALA A 241 -10.57 0.29 37.72
CA ALA A 241 -9.22 0.29 38.27
C ALA A 241 -9.04 1.27 39.45
N GLY A 242 -10.02 2.15 39.71
CA GLY A 242 -9.93 3.19 40.75
C GLY A 242 -8.99 4.35 40.38
N ALA A 243 -8.62 4.49 39.10
CA ALA A 243 -7.77 5.56 38.62
C ALA A 243 -8.50 6.91 38.49
N ILE A 244 -9.83 6.87 38.30
CA ILE A 244 -10.74 8.03 38.29
C ILE A 244 -12.00 7.72 39.11
N ASP A 245 -12.67 8.76 39.63
CA ASP A 245 -13.88 8.63 40.45
C ASP A 245 -15.19 8.76 39.64
N GLY A 246 -15.10 9.09 38.35
CA GLY A 246 -16.24 9.25 37.43
C GLY A 246 -16.92 10.61 37.51
N THR A 247 -16.30 11.61 38.13
CA THR A 247 -16.75 13.00 38.01
C THR A 247 -16.48 13.51 36.57
N PRO A 248 -17.30 14.45 36.04
CA PRO A 248 -17.10 15.03 34.74
C PRO A 248 -15.68 15.61 34.54
N GLU A 249 -15.10 16.18 35.59
CA GLU A 249 -13.76 16.77 35.57
C GLU A 249 -12.67 15.70 35.40
N GLN A 250 -12.79 14.56 36.12
CA GLN A 250 -11.83 13.46 35.98
C GLN A 250 -12.00 12.71 34.67
N ASP A 251 -13.22 12.53 34.17
CA ASP A 251 -13.48 11.97 32.85
C ASP A 251 -12.84 12.83 31.77
N ALA A 252 -12.99 14.17 31.84
CA ALA A 252 -12.38 15.10 30.91
C ALA A 252 -10.84 15.04 30.96
N GLU A 253 -10.26 14.94 32.17
CA GLU A 253 -8.80 14.79 32.31
C GLU A 253 -8.31 13.45 31.75
N ALA A 254 -9.06 12.35 31.97
CA ALA A 254 -8.74 11.06 31.40
C ALA A 254 -8.70 11.14 29.85
N ILE A 255 -9.68 11.78 29.21
CA ILE A 255 -9.68 11.95 27.76
C ILE A 255 -8.49 12.79 27.30
N ARG A 256 -8.17 13.89 27.98
CA ARG A 256 -6.99 14.71 27.64
C ARG A 256 -5.66 13.97 27.74
N ARG A 257 -5.56 12.99 28.66
CA ARG A 257 -4.33 12.21 28.87
C ARG A 257 -4.22 10.97 28.00
N HIS A 258 -5.35 10.41 27.57
CA HIS A 258 -5.38 9.13 26.87
C HIS A 258 -5.81 9.22 25.41
N PHE A 259 -6.24 10.40 24.92
CA PHE A 259 -6.68 10.56 23.54
C PHE A 259 -5.94 11.69 22.83
N VAL A 260 -5.54 11.40 21.61
CA VAL A 260 -5.01 12.36 20.63
C VAL A 260 -5.66 12.13 19.27
N ALA A 261 -5.59 13.11 18.38
CA ALA A 261 -6.24 13.02 17.07
C ALA A 261 -5.26 13.28 15.92
N VAL A 262 -5.50 12.60 14.81
CA VAL A 262 -4.95 12.97 13.50
C VAL A 262 -6.11 13.50 12.67
N SER A 263 -6.26 14.82 12.63
CA SER A 263 -7.40 15.49 12.03
C SER A 263 -7.12 16.97 11.76
N THR A 264 -7.84 17.54 10.78
CA THR A 264 -7.88 18.99 10.53
C THR A 264 -9.16 19.65 11.08
N ALA A 265 -10.13 18.86 11.55
CA ALA A 265 -11.42 19.33 12.07
C ALA A 265 -11.36 19.62 13.57
N LEU A 266 -10.62 20.67 13.98
CA LEU A 266 -10.30 20.96 15.38
C LEU A 266 -11.52 21.18 16.26
N ASP A 267 -12.60 21.78 15.74
CA ASP A 267 -13.85 21.98 16.49
C ASP A 267 -14.49 20.63 16.87
N LEU A 268 -14.54 19.68 15.91
CA LEU A 268 -15.09 18.34 16.17
C LEU A 268 -14.20 17.51 17.09
N VAL A 269 -12.88 17.71 17.03
CA VAL A 269 -11.92 17.10 17.96
C VAL A 269 -12.16 17.61 19.37
N ALA A 270 -12.35 18.92 19.56
CA ALA A 270 -12.68 19.54 20.85
C ALA A 270 -14.03 19.06 21.40
N ASP A 271 -15.06 18.98 20.55
CA ASP A 271 -16.39 18.47 20.93
C ASP A 271 -16.33 17.00 21.40
N PHE A 272 -15.42 16.20 20.85
CA PHE A 272 -15.18 14.83 21.32
C PHE A 272 -14.53 14.80 22.70
N GLY A 273 -13.85 15.87 23.11
CA GLY A 273 -13.14 16.06 24.38
C GLY A 273 -11.62 15.91 24.28
N ILE A 274 -11.07 15.76 23.07
CA ILE A 274 -9.63 15.76 22.80
C ILE A 274 -9.15 17.21 22.78
N ASP A 275 -8.01 17.48 23.42
CA ASP A 275 -7.39 18.80 23.35
C ASP A 275 -6.89 19.09 21.93
N PRO A 276 -7.35 20.17 21.28
CA PRO A 276 -6.91 20.54 19.93
C PRO A 276 -5.38 20.74 19.79
N GLU A 277 -4.66 21.05 20.87
CA GLU A 277 -3.19 21.11 20.86
C GLU A 277 -2.55 19.73 20.58
N ASN A 278 -3.27 18.66 20.89
CA ASN A 278 -2.89 17.27 20.62
C ASN A 278 -3.52 16.72 19.34
N ALA A 279 -3.93 17.60 18.42
CA ALA A 279 -4.37 17.24 17.08
C ALA A 279 -3.28 17.56 16.05
N PHE A 280 -3.05 16.60 15.14
CA PHE A 280 -2.05 16.68 14.08
C PHE A 280 -2.76 16.60 12.73
N GLY A 281 -2.61 17.65 11.92
CA GLY A 281 -3.29 17.75 10.62
C GLY A 281 -2.40 17.28 9.47
N PHE A 282 -3.04 17.02 8.33
CA PHE A 282 -2.39 16.84 7.05
C PHE A 282 -3.27 17.42 5.93
N TRP A 283 -2.73 17.56 4.74
CA TRP A 283 -3.26 18.45 3.71
C TRP A 283 -4.21 17.75 2.73
N ASN A 284 -4.98 18.56 1.99
CA ASN A 284 -5.91 18.06 0.96
C ASN A 284 -5.19 17.44 -0.25
N TRP A 285 -3.97 17.85 -0.50
CA TRP A 285 -3.12 17.30 -1.55
C TRP A 285 -2.48 15.94 -1.19
N VAL A 286 -2.79 15.37 -0.02
CA VAL A 286 -2.46 13.99 0.36
C VAL A 286 -3.71 13.14 0.30
N GLY A 287 -3.74 12.17 -0.60
CA GLY A 287 -4.77 11.13 -0.64
C GLY A 287 -4.62 10.13 0.52
N GLY A 288 -5.73 9.53 1.00
CA GLY A 288 -5.70 8.61 2.15
C GLY A 288 -4.73 7.44 1.98
N ARG A 289 -4.72 6.77 0.83
CA ARG A 289 -3.83 5.64 0.54
C ARG A 289 -2.36 6.01 0.29
N TYR A 290 -2.05 7.31 0.23
CA TYR A 290 -0.71 7.89 0.10
C TYR A 290 -0.28 8.65 1.35
N SER A 291 -0.86 8.37 2.52
CA SER A 291 -0.71 9.23 3.69
C SER A 291 0.11 8.65 4.84
N VAL A 292 0.66 7.45 4.72
CA VAL A 292 1.37 6.77 5.81
C VAL A 292 2.61 7.55 6.29
N ASP A 293 3.22 8.31 5.43
CA ASP A 293 4.37 9.21 5.67
C ASP A 293 3.98 10.63 6.12
N SER A 294 2.65 10.89 6.34
CA SER A 294 2.10 12.11 6.93
C SER A 294 1.82 11.97 8.43
N ALA A 295 0.99 12.87 8.98
CA ALA A 295 0.49 12.77 10.37
C ALA A 295 -0.21 11.45 10.67
N VAL A 296 -0.72 10.74 9.67
CA VAL A 296 -1.28 9.39 9.79
C VAL A 296 -0.27 8.39 10.38
N GLY A 297 1.03 8.62 10.19
CA GLY A 297 2.12 7.85 10.77
C GLY A 297 2.43 8.15 12.26
N LEU A 298 1.63 8.94 12.98
CA LEU A 298 1.91 9.31 14.38
C LEU A 298 2.14 8.09 15.29
N SER A 299 1.36 7.02 15.14
CA SER A 299 1.55 5.77 15.89
C SER A 299 2.91 5.13 15.62
N LEU A 300 3.41 5.24 14.40
CA LEU A 300 4.72 4.74 13.99
C LEU A 300 5.84 5.55 14.63
N ILE A 301 5.71 6.89 14.66
CA ILE A 301 6.71 7.76 15.31
C ILE A 301 6.78 7.45 16.81
N VAL A 302 5.65 7.21 17.45
CA VAL A 302 5.60 6.82 18.86
C VAL A 302 6.28 5.46 19.09
N ALA A 303 6.03 4.48 18.23
CA ALA A 303 6.60 3.13 18.38
C ALA A 303 8.09 3.06 18.01
N LEU A 304 8.45 3.63 16.86
CA LEU A 304 9.78 3.50 16.26
C LEU A 304 10.76 4.60 16.71
N GLY A 305 10.26 5.78 16.98
CA GLY A 305 11.03 7.00 17.25
C GLY A 305 11.23 7.89 16.03
N PRO A 306 11.50 9.19 16.28
CA PRO A 306 11.69 10.19 15.22
C PRO A 306 12.80 9.83 14.22
N GLU A 307 13.95 9.36 14.70
CA GLU A 307 15.11 9.04 13.83
C GLU A 307 14.77 7.96 12.80
N ARG A 308 14.06 6.90 13.23
CA ARG A 308 13.67 5.79 12.33
C ARG A 308 12.54 6.19 11.39
N PHE A 309 11.64 7.06 11.84
CA PHE A 309 10.63 7.61 10.95
C PHE A 309 11.24 8.55 9.91
N GLN A 310 12.24 9.35 10.29
CA GLN A 310 13.00 10.16 9.34
C GLN A 310 13.72 9.29 8.30
N ALA A 311 14.37 8.21 8.74
CA ALA A 311 15.00 7.24 7.84
C ALA A 311 13.98 6.58 6.89
N PHE A 312 12.76 6.31 7.36
CA PHE A 312 11.66 5.84 6.54
C PHE A 312 11.28 6.85 5.44
N LEU A 313 11.18 8.15 5.77
CA LEU A 313 10.96 9.22 4.79
C LEU A 313 12.11 9.33 3.78
N GLU A 314 13.35 9.16 4.21
CA GLU A 314 14.54 9.18 3.34
C GLU A 314 14.51 8.08 2.28
N GLY A 315 13.99 6.89 2.63
CA GLY A 315 13.79 5.81 1.67
C GLY A 315 12.81 6.18 0.55
N PHE A 316 11.67 6.78 0.88
CA PHE A 316 10.74 7.31 -0.12
C PHE A 316 11.41 8.36 -1.01
N HIS A 317 12.09 9.33 -0.39
CA HIS A 317 12.76 10.40 -1.13
C HIS A 317 13.83 9.89 -2.10
N ALA A 318 14.54 8.83 -1.73
CA ALA A 318 15.54 8.22 -2.60
C ALA A 318 14.93 7.65 -3.88
N ILE A 319 13.75 7.01 -3.79
CA ILE A 319 13.01 6.54 -4.97
C ILE A 319 12.41 7.71 -5.77
N ASP A 320 11.89 8.74 -5.10
CA ASP A 320 11.39 9.96 -5.78
C ASP A 320 12.48 10.58 -6.66
N ARG A 321 13.68 10.72 -6.12
CA ARG A 321 14.82 11.24 -6.88
C ARG A 321 15.20 10.33 -8.05
N ALA A 322 15.26 9.02 -7.81
CA ALA A 322 15.57 8.08 -8.87
C ALA A 322 14.52 8.14 -9.99
N PHE A 323 13.24 8.25 -9.65
CA PHE A 323 12.16 8.37 -10.62
C PHE A 323 12.27 9.63 -11.48
N VAL A 324 12.70 10.75 -10.89
CA VAL A 324 12.83 12.04 -11.59
C VAL A 324 14.15 12.15 -12.36
N GLU A 325 15.26 11.70 -11.78
CA GLU A 325 16.62 11.98 -12.28
C GLU A 325 17.13 10.94 -13.29
N THR A 326 16.54 9.70 -13.31
CA THR A 326 17.01 8.61 -14.17
C THR A 326 16.32 8.66 -15.53
N PRO A 327 17.04 8.56 -16.65
CA PRO A 327 16.44 8.43 -17.99
C PRO A 327 15.52 7.20 -18.09
N LEU A 328 14.43 7.30 -18.84
CA LEU A 328 13.39 6.26 -18.93
C LEU A 328 13.93 4.87 -19.23
N GLU A 329 14.96 4.75 -20.07
CA GLU A 329 15.57 3.48 -20.46
C GLU A 329 16.23 2.73 -19.28
N GLU A 330 16.67 3.47 -18.26
CA GLU A 330 17.38 2.96 -17.07
C GLU A 330 16.53 3.13 -15.80
N ASN A 331 15.33 3.71 -15.93
CA ASN A 331 14.44 4.02 -14.81
C ASN A 331 13.60 2.79 -14.46
N VAL A 332 14.11 1.96 -13.55
CA VAL A 332 13.43 0.73 -13.12
C VAL A 332 12.03 1.00 -12.56
N VAL A 333 11.81 2.15 -11.91
CA VAL A 333 10.51 2.55 -11.38
C VAL A 333 9.48 2.72 -12.50
N ALA A 334 9.86 3.47 -13.53
CA ALA A 334 9.02 3.64 -14.73
C ALA A 334 8.86 2.33 -15.50
N LEU A 335 9.95 1.57 -15.66
CA LEU A 335 9.94 0.30 -16.39
C LEU A 335 9.00 -0.73 -15.75
N MET A 336 8.93 -0.82 -14.42
CA MET A 336 8.01 -1.74 -13.73
C MET A 336 6.54 -1.38 -13.99
N GLY A 337 6.17 -0.10 -13.94
CA GLY A 337 4.81 0.33 -14.31
C GLY A 337 4.47 0.03 -15.79
N LEU A 338 5.43 0.25 -16.69
CA LEU A 338 5.27 -0.09 -18.10
C LEU A 338 5.18 -1.61 -18.32
N LEU A 339 5.87 -2.42 -17.52
CA LEU A 339 5.76 -3.89 -17.55
C LEU A 339 4.37 -4.35 -17.12
N ASN A 340 3.76 -3.70 -16.12
CA ASN A 340 2.39 -4.02 -15.73
C ASN A 340 1.41 -3.74 -16.88
N VAL A 341 1.53 -2.58 -17.53
CA VAL A 341 0.77 -2.27 -18.76
C VAL A 341 1.01 -3.32 -19.86
N TRP A 342 2.25 -3.76 -20.05
CA TRP A 342 2.60 -4.81 -21.01
C TRP A 342 1.83 -6.10 -20.76
N TYR A 343 1.79 -6.54 -19.49
CA TYR A 343 1.08 -7.77 -19.14
C TYR A 343 -0.44 -7.61 -19.16
N VAL A 344 -0.96 -6.51 -18.65
CA VAL A 344 -2.42 -6.26 -18.60
C VAL A 344 -2.99 -6.12 -20.02
N ASN A 345 -2.37 -5.31 -20.85
CA ASN A 345 -2.99 -4.88 -22.10
C ASN A 345 -2.60 -5.73 -23.31
N PHE A 346 -1.45 -6.38 -23.29
CA PHE A 346 -1.00 -7.20 -24.43
C PHE A 346 -1.06 -8.70 -24.14
N PHE A 347 -0.79 -9.13 -22.90
CA PHE A 347 -0.94 -10.54 -22.50
C PHE A 347 -2.28 -10.86 -21.81
N GLY A 348 -3.10 -9.87 -21.50
CA GLY A 348 -4.40 -10.07 -20.86
C GLY A 348 -4.30 -10.57 -19.42
N ALA A 349 -3.25 -10.20 -18.69
CA ALA A 349 -3.14 -10.50 -17.27
C ALA A 349 -4.19 -9.72 -16.47
N GLU A 350 -4.99 -10.43 -15.67
CA GLU A 350 -6.05 -9.84 -14.87
C GLU A 350 -5.60 -9.56 -13.42
N SER A 351 -4.45 -10.08 -13.02
CA SER A 351 -3.94 -9.92 -11.66
C SER A 351 -2.42 -9.89 -11.63
N HIS A 352 -1.87 -9.29 -10.57
CA HIS A 352 -0.45 -9.20 -10.27
C HIS A 352 -0.21 -9.71 -8.84
N ALA A 353 0.71 -10.66 -8.67
CA ALA A 353 1.03 -11.22 -7.37
C ALA A 353 2.25 -10.51 -6.75
N VAL A 354 2.15 -10.14 -5.47
CA VAL A 354 3.28 -9.62 -4.68
C VAL A 354 3.60 -10.64 -3.60
N LEU A 355 4.77 -11.24 -3.69
CA LEU A 355 5.15 -12.43 -2.94
C LEU A 355 6.39 -12.15 -2.07
N PRO A 356 6.21 -11.52 -0.89
CA PRO A 356 7.34 -11.22 -0.02
C PRO A 356 7.86 -12.48 0.66
N TYR A 357 9.13 -12.80 0.43
CA TYR A 357 9.88 -13.81 1.22
C TYR A 357 10.47 -13.12 2.46
N ASN A 358 9.58 -12.58 3.26
CA ASN A 358 9.83 -11.96 4.55
C ASN A 358 8.53 -11.92 5.36
N GLN A 359 8.49 -12.56 6.54
CA GLN A 359 7.28 -12.64 7.36
C GLN A 359 6.79 -11.26 7.84
N TYR A 360 7.70 -10.33 8.09
CA TYR A 360 7.33 -8.98 8.51
C TYR A 360 6.59 -8.18 7.43
N LEU A 361 6.71 -8.57 6.16
CA LEU A 361 5.97 -7.97 5.04
C LEU A 361 4.62 -8.64 4.76
N HIS A 362 4.08 -9.46 5.68
CA HIS A 362 2.81 -10.19 5.44
C HIS A 362 1.61 -9.25 5.16
N ARG A 363 1.64 -8.00 5.64
CA ARG A 363 0.60 -7.00 5.37
C ARG A 363 0.85 -6.18 4.10
N PHE A 364 2.03 -6.27 3.49
CA PHE A 364 2.40 -5.47 2.33
C PHE A 364 1.49 -5.70 1.12
N PRO A 365 1.14 -6.94 0.71
CA PRO A 365 0.20 -7.15 -0.38
C PRO A 365 -1.18 -6.53 -0.11
N ALA A 366 -1.69 -6.60 1.12
CA ALA A 366 -2.96 -6.01 1.50
C ALA A 366 -2.95 -4.47 1.46
N TYR A 367 -1.82 -3.84 1.82
CA TYR A 367 -1.61 -2.41 1.66
C TYR A 367 -1.64 -2.02 0.17
N LEU A 368 -0.95 -2.77 -0.68
CA LEU A 368 -0.92 -2.53 -2.12
C LEU A 368 -2.27 -2.70 -2.79
N GLN A 369 -3.16 -3.55 -2.26
CA GLN A 369 -4.54 -3.65 -2.77
C GLN A 369 -5.23 -2.30 -2.78
N GLN A 370 -5.17 -1.54 -1.68
CA GLN A 370 -5.75 -0.21 -1.66
C GLN A 370 -4.94 0.75 -2.53
N LEU A 371 -3.61 0.78 -2.38
CA LEU A 371 -2.75 1.69 -3.12
C LEU A 371 -2.99 1.64 -4.63
N THR A 372 -3.02 0.45 -5.22
CA THR A 372 -3.10 0.27 -6.67
C THR A 372 -4.53 0.18 -7.17
N MET A 373 -5.40 -0.66 -6.56
CA MET A 373 -6.72 -0.94 -7.09
C MET A 373 -7.71 0.22 -6.88
N GLU A 374 -7.62 0.96 -5.77
CA GLU A 374 -8.41 2.18 -5.57
C GLU A 374 -7.94 3.32 -6.48
N SER A 375 -6.63 3.37 -6.80
CA SER A 375 -6.06 4.34 -7.72
C SER A 375 -6.44 4.05 -9.17
N ASN A 376 -6.20 2.83 -9.64
CA ASN A 376 -6.24 2.50 -11.05
C ASN A 376 -7.47 1.67 -11.48
N GLY A 377 -8.34 1.28 -10.54
CA GLY A 377 -9.61 0.64 -10.84
C GLY A 377 -10.63 1.64 -11.41
N LYS A 378 -10.36 2.21 -12.58
CA LYS A 378 -11.17 3.27 -13.20
C LYS A 378 -11.65 2.85 -14.60
N HIS A 379 -12.80 3.39 -15.03
CA HIS A 379 -13.40 3.09 -16.33
C HIS A 379 -13.57 4.34 -17.23
N VAL A 380 -13.11 5.51 -16.74
CA VAL A 380 -13.09 6.76 -17.50
C VAL A 380 -11.73 7.43 -17.37
N ARG A 381 -11.35 8.19 -18.40
CA ARG A 381 -10.15 9.05 -18.36
C ARG A 381 -10.40 10.29 -17.52
N TRP A 382 -9.32 11.02 -17.16
CA TRP A 382 -9.45 12.22 -16.32
C TRP A 382 -10.23 13.38 -16.95
N ASP A 383 -10.54 13.32 -18.25
CA ASP A 383 -11.45 14.26 -18.94
C ASP A 383 -12.90 13.73 -19.05
N GLY A 384 -13.19 12.56 -18.47
CA GLY A 384 -14.49 11.89 -18.54
C GLY A 384 -14.73 11.07 -19.81
N SER A 385 -13.78 11.02 -20.74
CA SER A 385 -13.91 10.17 -21.94
C SER A 385 -13.81 8.67 -21.57
N PRO A 386 -14.48 7.78 -22.32
CA PRO A 386 -14.46 6.35 -22.01
C PRO A 386 -13.11 5.72 -22.27
N ILE A 387 -12.73 4.73 -21.45
CA ILE A 387 -11.57 3.88 -21.66
C ILE A 387 -11.96 2.72 -22.56
N THR A 388 -11.04 2.31 -23.44
CA THR A 388 -11.22 1.22 -24.41
C THR A 388 -10.35 0.01 -24.13
N THR A 389 -9.50 0.09 -23.11
CA THR A 389 -8.57 -0.97 -22.67
C THR A 389 -8.93 -1.47 -21.27
N ALA A 390 -8.33 -2.57 -20.83
CA ALA A 390 -8.31 -2.95 -19.43
C ALA A 390 -7.47 -1.96 -18.62
N THR A 391 -7.86 -1.70 -17.37
CA THR A 391 -7.17 -0.85 -16.41
C THR A 391 -7.19 -1.53 -15.04
N GLY A 392 -6.15 -1.33 -14.24
CA GLY A 392 -6.14 -1.71 -12.84
C GLY A 392 -6.27 -3.22 -12.62
N GLU A 393 -5.16 -3.93 -12.67
CA GLU A 393 -5.10 -5.35 -12.32
C GLU A 393 -5.35 -5.59 -10.81
N ILE A 394 -5.75 -6.80 -10.48
CA ILE A 394 -6.00 -7.22 -9.10
C ILE A 394 -4.66 -7.52 -8.42
N PHE A 395 -4.23 -6.68 -7.50
CA PHE A 395 -3.08 -6.95 -6.64
C PHE A 395 -3.45 -7.90 -5.51
N TRP A 396 -2.60 -8.91 -5.29
CA TRP A 396 -2.80 -9.90 -4.23
C TRP A 396 -1.48 -10.60 -3.90
N GLY A 397 -1.41 -11.28 -2.77
CA GLY A 397 -0.22 -12.05 -2.41
C GLY A 397 -0.22 -12.50 -0.97
N GLU A 398 0.73 -13.35 -0.66
CA GLU A 398 1.03 -13.89 0.66
C GLU A 398 2.54 -14.10 0.81
N PRO A 399 3.09 -14.11 2.02
CA PRO A 399 4.50 -14.42 2.23
C PRO A 399 4.89 -15.81 1.69
N GLY A 400 6.07 -15.90 1.06
CA GLY A 400 6.76 -17.19 0.93
C GLY A 400 7.21 -17.66 2.33
N THR A 401 7.23 -18.95 2.63
CA THR A 401 6.89 -20.12 1.81
C THR A 401 5.40 -20.50 1.85
N ASN A 402 4.60 -19.82 2.66
CA ASN A 402 3.17 -20.13 2.84
C ASN A 402 2.43 -20.15 1.51
N GLY A 403 2.65 -19.13 0.65
CA GLY A 403 2.04 -19.05 -0.68
C GLY A 403 2.30 -20.28 -1.55
N GLN A 404 3.50 -20.91 -1.44
CA GLN A 404 3.83 -22.12 -2.18
C GLN A 404 2.89 -23.28 -1.86
N HIS A 405 2.39 -23.34 -0.63
CA HIS A 405 1.49 -24.38 -0.16
C HIS A 405 0.00 -24.01 -0.28
N ALA A 406 -0.29 -22.83 -0.84
CA ALA A 406 -1.66 -22.32 -0.98
C ALA A 406 -2.11 -22.19 -2.45
N PHE A 407 -1.36 -21.47 -3.29
CA PHE A 407 -1.82 -21.10 -4.63
C PHE A 407 -0.77 -21.19 -5.74
N TYR A 408 0.47 -21.55 -5.47
CA TYR A 408 1.51 -21.63 -6.51
C TYR A 408 1.22 -22.69 -7.58
N GLN A 409 0.36 -23.68 -7.29
CA GLN A 409 -0.14 -24.62 -8.29
C GLN A 409 -0.74 -23.86 -9.50
N LEU A 410 -1.55 -22.83 -9.24
CA LEU A 410 -2.15 -22.02 -10.32
C LEU A 410 -1.09 -21.22 -11.06
N ILE A 411 -0.13 -20.60 -10.37
CA ILE A 411 0.90 -19.77 -11.00
C ILE A 411 1.78 -20.62 -11.90
N HIS A 412 2.17 -21.83 -11.48
CA HIS A 412 3.03 -22.74 -12.25
C HIS A 412 2.33 -23.41 -13.44
N GLN A 413 1.14 -23.99 -13.21
CA GLN A 413 0.48 -24.87 -14.18
C GLN A 413 -0.93 -24.42 -14.56
N GLY A 414 -1.41 -23.29 -14.02
CA GLY A 414 -2.70 -22.73 -14.42
C GLY A 414 -2.67 -22.14 -15.82
N THR A 415 -3.86 -21.93 -16.38
CA THR A 415 -4.05 -21.39 -17.74
C THR A 415 -4.03 -19.86 -17.81
N ARG A 416 -3.92 -19.18 -16.65
CA ARG A 416 -3.86 -17.71 -16.56
C ARG A 416 -2.42 -17.26 -16.38
N MET A 417 -2.07 -16.15 -17.02
CA MET A 417 -0.83 -15.46 -16.73
C MET A 417 -0.98 -14.63 -15.46
N VAL A 418 -0.04 -14.77 -14.54
CA VAL A 418 0.05 -13.99 -13.31
C VAL A 418 1.48 -13.48 -13.20
N PRO A 419 1.76 -12.24 -13.63
CA PRO A 419 3.02 -11.58 -13.32
C PRO A 419 3.21 -11.50 -11.81
N ALA A 420 4.45 -11.62 -11.34
CA ALA A 420 4.71 -11.66 -9.91
C ALA A 420 6.00 -10.94 -9.52
N ASP A 421 5.90 -10.14 -8.45
CA ASP A 421 7.04 -9.54 -7.77
C ASP A 421 7.43 -10.40 -6.57
N PHE A 422 8.65 -10.87 -6.56
CA PHE A 422 9.26 -11.62 -5.48
C PHE A 422 10.19 -10.71 -4.69
N ILE A 423 9.91 -10.48 -3.40
CA ILE A 423 10.67 -9.56 -2.55
C ILE A 423 11.39 -10.35 -1.46
N ALA A 424 12.70 -10.16 -1.30
CA ALA A 424 13.47 -10.81 -0.25
C ALA A 424 14.59 -9.90 0.29
N PHE A 425 15.16 -10.30 1.42
CA PHE A 425 16.27 -9.60 2.07
C PHE A 425 17.39 -10.60 2.42
N VAL A 426 18.64 -10.14 2.28
CA VAL A 426 19.83 -10.97 2.55
C VAL A 426 19.88 -11.39 4.00
N ASN A 427 19.54 -10.49 4.92
CA ASN A 427 19.63 -10.72 6.35
C ASN A 427 18.26 -10.86 7.02
N THR A 428 18.24 -11.51 8.18
CA THR A 428 17.09 -11.60 9.07
C THR A 428 17.46 -11.11 10.47
N PRO A 429 16.59 -10.35 11.17
CA PRO A 429 16.84 -9.96 12.55
C PRO A 429 16.79 -11.13 13.54
N ASN A 430 16.29 -12.30 13.11
CA ASN A 430 16.14 -13.50 13.94
C ASN A 430 16.88 -14.70 13.30
N PRO A 431 18.22 -14.72 13.29
CA PRO A 431 18.98 -15.83 12.71
C PRO A 431 18.77 -17.12 13.52
N VAL A 432 18.51 -18.22 12.81
CA VAL A 432 18.33 -19.55 13.38
C VAL A 432 19.17 -20.54 12.61
N CYS A 433 19.85 -21.43 13.33
CA CYS A 433 20.58 -22.55 12.77
C CYS A 433 19.94 -23.88 13.24
N ASP A 434 19.59 -24.76 12.29
CA ASP A 434 19.00 -26.06 12.54
C ASP A 434 19.95 -27.13 11.97
N ASP A 435 20.44 -28.03 12.83
CA ASP A 435 21.42 -29.10 12.51
C ASP A 435 22.63 -28.62 11.66
N GLY A 436 23.12 -27.42 11.98
CA GLY A 436 24.27 -26.80 11.30
C GLY A 436 23.93 -26.07 10.00
N GLN A 437 22.66 -26.00 9.61
CA GLN A 437 22.21 -25.31 8.44
C GLN A 437 21.52 -23.98 8.82
N ASP A 438 21.84 -22.89 8.12
CA ASP A 438 21.15 -21.60 8.26
C ASP A 438 19.73 -21.72 7.69
N VAL A 439 18.72 -21.50 8.55
CA VAL A 439 17.31 -21.57 8.17
C VAL A 439 16.94 -20.45 7.17
N HIS A 440 17.60 -19.29 7.24
CA HIS A 440 17.38 -18.21 6.30
C HIS A 440 17.91 -18.54 4.90
N GLU A 441 19.04 -19.25 4.78
CA GLU A 441 19.54 -19.76 3.50
C GLU A 441 18.57 -20.77 2.87
N LEU A 442 17.94 -21.65 3.68
CA LEU A 442 16.87 -22.54 3.21
C LEU A 442 15.68 -21.75 2.67
N PHE A 443 15.31 -20.70 3.35
CA PHE A 443 14.22 -19.82 2.96
C PHE A 443 14.51 -19.10 1.65
N LEU A 444 15.69 -18.47 1.50
CA LEU A 444 16.13 -17.82 0.27
C LEU A 444 16.32 -18.82 -0.88
N GLY A 445 16.74 -20.05 -0.57
CA GLY A 445 16.79 -21.15 -1.56
C GLY A 445 15.42 -21.42 -2.19
N ASN A 446 14.33 -21.34 -1.42
CA ASN A 446 12.96 -21.43 -1.96
C ASN A 446 12.61 -20.24 -2.86
N PHE A 447 12.92 -19.01 -2.46
CA PHE A 447 12.74 -17.81 -3.29
C PHE A 447 13.40 -18.00 -4.67
N LEU A 448 14.68 -18.35 -4.71
CA LEU A 448 15.45 -18.56 -5.93
C LEU A 448 14.92 -19.73 -6.78
N ALA A 449 14.52 -20.83 -6.11
CA ALA A 449 13.98 -22.00 -6.79
C ALA A 449 12.63 -21.70 -7.46
N GLN A 450 11.75 -20.92 -6.83
CA GLN A 450 10.45 -20.59 -7.38
C GLN A 450 10.58 -19.68 -8.63
N THR A 451 11.37 -18.61 -8.54
CA THR A 451 11.58 -17.72 -9.71
C THR A 451 12.25 -18.44 -10.86
N LYS A 452 13.18 -19.38 -10.57
CA LYS A 452 13.81 -20.23 -11.58
C LYS A 452 12.81 -21.21 -12.22
N ALA A 453 12.00 -21.90 -11.43
CA ALA A 453 11.01 -22.85 -11.92
C ALA A 453 9.92 -22.17 -12.74
N LEU A 454 9.46 -20.99 -12.33
CA LEU A 454 8.47 -20.19 -13.07
C LEU A 454 9.03 -19.75 -14.44
N ALA A 455 10.29 -19.32 -14.50
CA ALA A 455 10.90 -18.86 -15.73
C ALA A 455 11.19 -20.01 -16.73
N PHE A 456 11.81 -21.10 -16.26
CA PHE A 456 12.39 -22.12 -17.13
C PHE A 456 11.58 -23.41 -17.24
N GLY A 457 10.68 -23.65 -16.30
CA GLY A 457 9.81 -24.82 -16.32
C GLY A 457 10.56 -26.16 -16.26
N LYS A 458 9.88 -27.22 -16.74
CA LYS A 458 10.38 -28.58 -16.87
C LYS A 458 9.69 -29.28 -18.02
N THR A 459 10.44 -29.70 -19.02
CA THR A 459 9.93 -30.29 -20.25
C THR A 459 9.42 -31.72 -20.05
N ALA A 460 8.61 -32.23 -21.00
CA ALA A 460 8.15 -33.62 -21.02
C ALA A 460 9.30 -34.62 -21.04
N ASP A 461 10.39 -34.31 -21.78
CA ASP A 461 11.55 -35.19 -21.87
C ASP A 461 12.35 -35.24 -20.54
N GLU A 462 12.49 -34.12 -19.87
CA GLU A 462 13.08 -34.06 -18.52
C GLU A 462 12.24 -34.88 -17.51
N VAL A 463 10.89 -34.78 -17.60
CA VAL A 463 9.98 -35.57 -16.77
C VAL A 463 10.09 -37.07 -17.05
N ARG A 464 10.22 -37.47 -18.33
CA ARG A 464 10.44 -38.86 -18.73
C ARG A 464 11.77 -39.40 -18.21
N ALA A 465 12.84 -38.60 -18.31
CA ALA A 465 14.17 -38.97 -17.84
C ALA A 465 14.21 -39.29 -16.33
N GLU A 466 13.26 -38.74 -15.55
CA GLU A 466 13.07 -39.08 -14.13
C GLU A 466 12.37 -40.43 -13.88
N GLY A 467 12.00 -41.16 -14.92
CA GLY A 467 11.30 -42.43 -14.81
C GLY A 467 9.78 -42.29 -14.57
N THR A 468 9.20 -41.13 -14.87
CA THR A 468 7.76 -40.88 -14.78
C THR A 468 6.99 -41.75 -15.79
N ALA A 469 5.92 -42.43 -15.34
CA ALA A 469 5.04 -43.20 -16.21
C ALA A 469 4.38 -42.27 -17.27
N GLU A 470 4.31 -42.70 -18.52
CA GLU A 470 3.91 -41.86 -19.66
C GLU A 470 2.55 -41.17 -19.47
N TRP A 471 1.59 -41.83 -18.84
CA TRP A 471 0.27 -41.24 -18.56
C TRP A 471 0.32 -40.07 -17.55
N MET A 472 1.35 -40.02 -16.71
CA MET A 472 1.58 -38.93 -15.74
C MET A 472 2.44 -37.80 -16.29
N VAL A 473 3.16 -38.00 -17.38
CA VAL A 473 4.09 -37.01 -17.94
C VAL A 473 3.40 -35.65 -18.15
N PRO A 474 2.23 -35.56 -18.80
CA PRO A 474 1.58 -34.26 -19.01
C PRO A 474 1.24 -33.51 -17.71
N ALA A 475 0.93 -34.21 -16.64
CA ALA A 475 0.59 -33.60 -15.33
C ALA A 475 1.82 -33.09 -14.57
N ARG A 476 3.05 -33.52 -14.98
CA ARG A 476 4.31 -33.14 -14.33
C ARG A 476 5.18 -32.21 -15.17
N VAL A 477 4.70 -31.78 -16.33
CA VAL A 477 5.32 -30.73 -17.15
C VAL A 477 5.05 -29.38 -16.52
N PHE A 478 6.05 -28.53 -16.50
CA PHE A 478 5.96 -27.13 -16.13
C PHE A 478 6.33 -26.32 -17.38
N GLU A 479 5.40 -25.54 -17.90
CA GLU A 479 5.61 -24.82 -19.17
C GLU A 479 6.71 -23.75 -19.07
N GLY A 480 6.95 -23.21 -17.88
CA GLY A 480 7.83 -22.06 -17.72
C GLY A 480 7.22 -20.78 -18.28
N ASN A 481 8.08 -19.83 -18.63
CA ASN A 481 7.67 -18.53 -19.21
C ASN A 481 6.60 -17.80 -18.37
N ARG A 482 6.67 -17.95 -17.05
CA ARG A 482 5.86 -17.21 -16.07
C ARG A 482 6.69 -16.03 -15.61
N PRO A 483 6.27 -14.79 -15.91
CA PRO A 483 7.09 -13.62 -15.67
C PRO A 483 7.22 -13.32 -14.18
N THR A 484 8.45 -13.01 -13.77
CA THR A 484 8.74 -12.58 -12.39
C THR A 484 9.74 -11.44 -12.38
N THR A 485 9.53 -10.47 -11.49
CA THR A 485 10.53 -9.49 -11.05
C THR A 485 11.05 -9.90 -9.68
N SER A 486 12.36 -9.89 -9.48
CA SER A 486 12.96 -10.12 -8.16
C SER A 486 13.44 -8.79 -7.59
N ILE A 487 13.05 -8.48 -6.35
CA ILE A 487 13.47 -7.29 -5.61
C ILE A 487 14.22 -7.78 -4.36
N PHE A 488 15.48 -7.40 -4.25
CA PHE A 488 16.36 -7.88 -3.18
C PHE A 488 16.93 -6.70 -2.40
N GLY A 489 16.71 -6.67 -1.07
CA GLY A 489 17.38 -5.73 -0.16
C GLY A 489 18.43 -6.43 0.69
N VAL A 490 19.30 -5.64 1.33
CA VAL A 490 20.26 -6.21 2.31
C VAL A 490 19.54 -6.50 3.62
N ASP A 491 18.86 -5.51 4.19
CA ASP A 491 18.08 -5.61 5.41
C ASP A 491 16.72 -4.92 5.20
N LEU A 492 15.66 -5.39 5.84
CA LEU A 492 14.38 -4.68 5.90
C LEU A 492 14.50 -3.55 6.93
N THR A 493 15.11 -2.45 6.52
CA THR A 493 15.24 -1.24 7.32
C THR A 493 14.06 -0.29 7.10
N PRO A 494 13.90 0.78 7.92
CA PRO A 494 12.94 1.84 7.63
C PRO A 494 13.12 2.43 6.23
N GLU A 495 14.35 2.71 5.81
CA GLU A 495 14.66 3.24 4.48
C GLU A 495 14.25 2.27 3.36
N ALA A 496 14.57 0.98 3.51
CA ALA A 496 14.22 -0.03 2.52
C ALA A 496 12.69 -0.18 2.37
N LEU A 497 11.94 -0.10 3.47
CA LEU A 497 10.49 -0.13 3.43
C LEU A 497 9.91 1.13 2.78
N GLY A 498 10.44 2.31 3.11
CA GLY A 498 10.06 3.57 2.46
C GLY A 498 10.30 3.52 0.95
N SER A 499 11.46 2.98 0.54
CA SER A 499 11.79 2.76 -0.88
C SER A 499 10.80 1.82 -1.57
N LEU A 500 10.41 0.70 -0.93
CA LEU A 500 9.42 -0.21 -1.48
C LEU A 500 8.05 0.46 -1.66
N ILE A 501 7.59 1.24 -0.69
CA ILE A 501 6.28 1.91 -0.80
C ILE A 501 6.30 2.94 -1.94
N ALA A 502 7.30 3.83 -1.98
CA ALA A 502 7.44 4.83 -3.03
C ALA A 502 7.54 4.21 -4.43
N LEU A 503 8.22 3.07 -4.56
CA LEU A 503 8.27 2.30 -5.80
C LEU A 503 6.86 2.00 -6.33
N TYR A 504 5.98 1.42 -5.50
CA TYR A 504 4.63 1.07 -5.93
C TYR A 504 3.71 2.29 -6.08
N GLU A 505 3.95 3.38 -5.36
CA GLU A 505 3.26 4.66 -5.61
C GLU A 505 3.54 5.17 -7.04
N HIS A 506 4.80 5.12 -7.46
CA HIS A 506 5.17 5.56 -8.81
C HIS A 506 4.83 4.56 -9.90
N ILE A 507 4.87 3.25 -9.64
CA ILE A 507 4.33 2.22 -10.56
C ILE A 507 2.86 2.55 -10.84
N THR A 508 2.06 2.78 -9.80
CA THR A 508 0.64 3.15 -9.90
C THR A 508 0.44 4.44 -10.71
N PHE A 509 1.31 5.45 -10.51
CA PHE A 509 1.31 6.68 -11.29
C PHE A 509 1.56 6.42 -12.77
N VAL A 510 2.61 5.65 -13.11
CA VAL A 510 2.98 5.34 -14.50
C VAL A 510 1.85 4.63 -15.23
N GLU A 511 1.27 3.60 -14.62
CA GLU A 511 0.09 2.90 -15.14
C GLU A 511 -1.06 3.86 -15.40
N GLY A 512 -1.40 4.70 -14.41
CA GLY A 512 -2.48 5.67 -14.49
C GLY A 512 -2.30 6.67 -15.64
N VAL A 513 -1.07 7.14 -15.88
CA VAL A 513 -0.77 8.03 -17.01
C VAL A 513 -0.94 7.30 -18.35
N VAL A 514 -0.46 6.06 -18.46
CA VAL A 514 -0.63 5.26 -19.69
C VAL A 514 -2.11 5.05 -20.01
N TRP A 515 -2.94 4.77 -19.03
CA TRP A 515 -4.38 4.59 -19.22
C TRP A 515 -5.14 5.92 -19.31
N GLY A 516 -4.50 7.04 -18.99
CA GLY A 516 -5.10 8.37 -19.02
C GLY A 516 -6.15 8.58 -17.93
N ILE A 517 -6.05 7.89 -16.79
CA ILE A 517 -7.03 7.89 -15.70
C ILE A 517 -6.60 8.81 -14.54
N ASP A 518 -7.58 9.26 -13.74
CA ASP A 518 -7.31 9.96 -12.48
C ASP A 518 -7.04 8.93 -11.37
N SER A 519 -5.76 8.72 -11.05
CA SER A 519 -5.34 7.75 -10.04
C SER A 519 -5.52 8.24 -8.60
N TYR A 520 -5.94 9.48 -8.38
CA TYR A 520 -5.89 10.11 -7.05
C TYR A 520 -7.25 10.44 -6.45
N ASP A 521 -8.34 10.22 -7.20
CA ASP A 521 -9.72 10.22 -6.69
C ASP A 521 -10.21 8.80 -6.30
N GLN A 522 -11.42 8.69 -5.72
CA GLN A 522 -12.04 7.42 -5.32
C GLN A 522 -13.58 7.46 -5.35
N TRP A 523 -14.18 7.97 -6.41
CA TRP A 523 -15.65 8.10 -6.54
C TRP A 523 -16.41 6.76 -6.40
N GLY A 524 -15.77 5.63 -6.74
CA GLY A 524 -16.36 4.29 -6.69
C GLY A 524 -16.82 3.84 -5.29
N VAL A 525 -16.31 4.44 -4.22
CA VAL A 525 -16.67 4.08 -2.83
C VAL A 525 -17.83 4.91 -2.26
N GLU A 526 -18.28 5.96 -2.97
CA GLU A 526 -19.27 6.91 -2.42
C GLU A 526 -20.71 6.39 -2.45
N LEU A 527 -21.10 5.67 -3.52
CA LEU A 527 -22.46 5.13 -3.65
C LEU A 527 -22.82 4.15 -2.51
N GLY A 528 -21.90 3.27 -2.17
CA GLY A 528 -22.10 2.32 -1.07
C GLY A 528 -22.39 3.02 0.27
N LYS A 529 -21.66 4.09 0.59
CA LYS A 529 -21.88 4.89 1.81
C LYS A 529 -23.24 5.58 1.81
N GLN A 530 -23.67 6.10 0.67
CA GLN A 530 -24.99 6.73 0.53
C GLN A 530 -26.11 5.70 0.74
N LEU A 531 -26.01 4.55 0.09
CA LEU A 531 -26.99 3.46 0.22
C LEU A 531 -27.04 2.90 1.64
N ALA A 532 -25.91 2.71 2.31
CA ALA A 532 -25.87 2.24 3.69
C ALA A 532 -26.69 3.14 4.64
N ARG A 533 -26.58 4.47 4.48
CA ARG A 533 -27.37 5.43 5.28
C ARG A 533 -28.88 5.33 5.00
N GLN A 534 -29.26 4.99 3.78
CA GLN A 534 -30.67 4.82 3.38
C GLN A 534 -31.23 3.48 3.84
N ILE A 535 -30.42 2.43 3.86
CA ILE A 535 -30.82 1.06 4.22
C ILE A 535 -30.89 0.90 5.76
N THR A 536 -30.00 1.52 6.52
CA THR A 536 -29.92 1.33 7.99
C THR A 536 -31.26 1.53 8.70
N PRO A 537 -32.10 2.53 8.41
CA PRO A 537 -33.42 2.67 9.03
C PRO A 537 -34.33 1.45 8.80
N ALA A 538 -34.22 0.79 7.64
CA ALA A 538 -35.05 -0.35 7.28
C ALA A 538 -34.92 -1.56 8.23
N PHE A 539 -33.90 -1.62 9.06
CA PHE A 539 -33.79 -2.64 10.10
C PHE A 539 -34.89 -2.54 11.19
N HIS A 540 -35.53 -1.37 11.33
CA HIS A 540 -36.52 -1.10 12.38
C HIS A 540 -37.80 -0.42 11.87
N ASP A 541 -37.82 0.06 10.64
CA ASP A 541 -38.91 0.83 10.03
C ASP A 541 -39.41 0.10 8.77
N ASP A 542 -40.73 -0.19 8.74
CA ASP A 542 -41.36 -0.90 7.64
C ASP A 542 -41.54 -0.01 6.40
N GLU A 543 -41.75 1.28 6.58
CA GLU A 543 -41.87 2.22 5.45
C GLU A 543 -40.52 2.31 4.72
N ALA A 544 -39.41 2.41 5.47
CA ALA A 544 -38.08 2.35 4.89
C ALA A 544 -37.77 0.99 4.25
N LEU A 545 -38.28 -0.12 4.83
CA LEU A 545 -38.13 -1.46 4.27
C LEU A 545 -38.85 -1.63 2.94
N ASP A 546 -40.03 -1.06 2.79
CA ASP A 546 -40.83 -1.13 1.56
C ASP A 546 -40.22 -0.35 0.38
N THR A 547 -39.28 0.55 0.65
CA THR A 547 -38.52 1.25 -0.40
C THR A 547 -37.35 0.45 -0.98
N GLN A 548 -36.99 -0.67 -0.35
CA GLN A 548 -35.84 -1.48 -0.75
C GLN A 548 -36.19 -2.43 -1.91
N ASP A 549 -35.16 -2.80 -2.68
CA ASP A 549 -35.32 -3.89 -3.65
C ASP A 549 -35.64 -5.22 -2.98
N ALA A 550 -36.21 -6.16 -3.75
CA ALA A 550 -36.70 -7.42 -3.22
C ALA A 550 -35.65 -8.26 -2.49
N SER A 551 -34.39 -8.23 -2.94
CA SER A 551 -33.28 -8.98 -2.30
C SER A 551 -32.90 -8.35 -0.96
N THR A 552 -32.68 -7.03 -0.94
CA THR A 552 -32.34 -6.28 0.29
C THR A 552 -33.46 -6.43 1.31
N LYS A 553 -34.73 -6.31 0.90
CA LYS A 553 -35.89 -6.50 1.76
C LYS A 553 -35.90 -7.90 2.39
N ALA A 554 -35.77 -8.96 1.59
CA ALA A 554 -35.77 -10.33 2.08
C ALA A 554 -34.63 -10.61 3.09
N LEU A 555 -33.44 -10.03 2.87
CA LEU A 555 -32.32 -10.17 3.79
C LEU A 555 -32.57 -9.44 5.12
N ILE A 556 -33.18 -8.25 5.10
CA ILE A 556 -33.55 -7.52 6.31
C ILE A 556 -34.65 -8.26 7.07
N GLU A 557 -35.67 -8.82 6.38
CA GLU A 557 -36.72 -9.66 6.99
C GLU A 557 -36.11 -10.89 7.66
N PHE A 558 -35.16 -11.55 7.01
CA PHE A 558 -34.41 -12.67 7.60
C PHE A 558 -33.63 -12.23 8.85
N TYR A 559 -32.92 -11.09 8.80
CA TYR A 559 -32.24 -10.52 9.96
C TYR A 559 -33.22 -10.28 11.11
N ARG A 560 -34.35 -9.57 10.86
CA ARG A 560 -35.37 -9.28 11.88
C ARG A 560 -35.94 -10.52 12.54
N ALA A 561 -36.16 -11.60 11.75
CA ALA A 561 -36.69 -12.87 12.24
C ALA A 561 -35.70 -13.67 13.12
N ASN A 562 -34.39 -13.42 13.00
CA ASN A 562 -33.35 -14.21 13.66
C ASN A 562 -32.52 -13.40 14.68
N ARG A 563 -32.67 -12.08 14.75
CA ARG A 563 -31.96 -11.23 15.73
C ARG A 563 -32.42 -11.57 17.15
N ARG A 564 -31.45 -11.91 18.02
CA ARG A 564 -31.66 -12.25 19.45
C ARG A 564 -31.72 -11.01 20.32
#